data_93cb9ded8e71ad2335df7ea98d79b39f
#
_entry.id   93cb9ded8e71ad2335df7ea98d79b39f
#
_cell.length_a   1.000
_cell.length_b   1.000
_cell.length_c   1.000
_cell.angle_alpha   90.00
_cell.angle_beta   90.00
_cell.angle_gamma   90.00
#
_symmetry.space_group_name_H-M   'P 1'
#
loop_
_entity.id
_entity.type
_entity.pdbx_description
1 polymer ?
#
loop_
_entity_poly.entity_id
_entity_poly.type
_entity_poly.pdbx_seq_one_letter_code
_entity_poly.pdbx_strand_id
1 'polypeptide(L)'
;MPGGRLAIRPRGGDLGSGHLTYTEAQEGTALTSLRAMLLGVTIVMLAVGLTTPRQAAGGSIKGTVVLKGASPELRKLAVTIDQYVCGKEKNPEDLVVSPQGGIRSAVVWIEKPPVTAASEALPSTTSMDQKECMFSPRVVIVSAGGRIDFLNSDRLLHNLHSTPNANPPFNRTQPKGRTITISFSHPEIIRVTCDLHSWMRGWVVVTEHPFYALTDGAGAFELRGLPPGRYTLKVWQERLGTISKEVVVGDQEPTAITLEMPAR
;
A
#
# COMPACT_ATOMS: atom_id res chain seq x y z
N MET A 1 -50.47 -29.21 -16.38
CA MET A 1 -51.67 -28.30 -16.54
C MET A 1 -51.20 -26.88 -16.39
N PRO A 2 -51.80 -26.00 -17.18
CA PRO A 2 -51.05 -25.01 -17.95
C PRO A 2 -51.17 -23.59 -17.46
N GLY A 3 -50.23 -22.72 -17.84
CA GLY A 3 -50.51 -21.66 -18.76
C GLY A 3 -50.67 -20.29 -18.10
N GLY A 4 -49.99 -19.31 -18.64
CA GLY A 4 -50.22 -17.90 -18.34
C GLY A 4 -49.14 -16.98 -18.90
N ARG A 5 -49.03 -16.91 -20.22
CA ARG A 5 -48.36 -15.78 -20.89
C ARG A 5 -49.35 -14.60 -20.93
N LEU A 6 -48.91 -13.43 -20.54
CA LEU A 6 -49.58 -12.20 -20.88
C LEU A 6 -48.61 -11.26 -21.61
N ALA A 7 -48.87 -11.12 -22.91
CA ALA A 7 -48.29 -10.12 -23.80
C ALA A 7 -49.17 -8.86 -23.76
N ILE A 8 -48.60 -7.70 -23.65
CA ILE A 8 -49.26 -6.43 -23.91
C ILE A 8 -48.49 -5.67 -25.00
N ARG A 9 -49.18 -5.42 -26.09
CA ARG A 9 -48.78 -4.71 -27.31
C ARG A 9 -48.83 -3.16 -27.11
N PRO A 10 -48.15 -2.40 -27.97
CA PRO A 10 -48.03 -0.97 -27.88
C PRO A 10 -49.19 -0.26 -28.57
N ARG A 11 -49.53 0.93 -28.08
CA ARG A 11 -50.42 1.87 -28.79
C ARG A 11 -49.56 2.98 -29.41
N GLY A 12 -49.70 3.13 -30.71
CA GLY A 12 -49.27 4.26 -31.49
C GLY A 12 -50.33 5.38 -31.48
N GLY A 13 -49.94 6.51 -31.90
CA GLY A 13 -50.75 7.73 -32.16
C GLY A 13 -49.80 8.91 -32.18
N ASP A 14 -49.78 9.71 -33.05
CA ASP A 14 -50.19 10.03 -34.40
C ASP A 14 -49.66 11.46 -34.68
N LEU A 15 -49.50 11.75 -35.90
CA LEU A 15 -48.89 12.88 -36.58
C LEU A 15 -49.51 14.25 -36.21
N GLY A 16 -48.67 15.29 -36.15
CA GLY A 16 -49.06 16.68 -36.18
C GLY A 16 -48.05 17.53 -36.95
N SER A 17 -48.20 17.58 -38.25
CA SER A 17 -47.50 18.49 -39.16
C SER A 17 -48.07 19.91 -39.01
N GLY A 18 -47.20 20.89 -38.78
CA GLY A 18 -47.55 22.31 -38.82
C GLY A 18 -46.51 23.09 -39.63
N HIS A 19 -46.86 23.28 -40.91
CA HIS A 19 -46.24 24.29 -41.79
C HIS A 19 -46.69 25.68 -41.36
N LEU A 20 -45.84 26.66 -41.31
CA LEU A 20 -46.11 28.09 -41.55
C LEU A 20 -44.79 28.80 -41.92
N THR A 21 -44.61 29.00 -43.19
CA THR A 21 -44.55 30.19 -44.05
C THR A 21 -43.57 31.30 -43.67
N TYR A 22 -42.69 31.49 -44.62
CA TYR A 22 -41.79 32.61 -44.91
C TYR A 22 -42.54 33.93 -45.01
N THR A 23 -41.94 35.02 -44.53
CA THR A 23 -42.06 36.36 -45.07
C THR A 23 -40.77 37.11 -45.06
N GLU A 24 -40.26 37.38 -46.28
CA GLU A 24 -39.26 38.38 -46.59
C GLU A 24 -39.85 39.81 -46.47
N ALA A 25 -39.04 40.75 -46.01
CA ALA A 25 -39.14 42.18 -46.33
C ALA A 25 -37.76 42.83 -46.04
N GLN A 26 -36.99 43.00 -46.99
CA GLN A 26 -36.57 44.19 -47.78
C GLN A 26 -35.95 45.36 -46.97
N GLU A 27 -34.73 45.60 -47.33
CA GLU A 27 -33.89 46.77 -47.57
C GLU A 27 -34.32 48.15 -47.02
N GLY A 28 -33.31 48.80 -46.43
CA GLY A 28 -33.31 50.24 -46.16
C GLY A 28 -31.90 50.74 -45.85
N THR A 29 -31.24 51.18 -46.89
CA THR A 29 -29.95 51.92 -46.86
C THR A 29 -30.11 53.27 -46.19
N ALA A 30 -29.20 53.63 -45.29
CA ALA A 30 -28.83 55.04 -45.05
C ALA A 30 -27.39 55.12 -44.50
N LEU A 31 -26.54 55.61 -45.36
CA LEU A 31 -25.23 56.18 -45.00
C LEU A 31 -25.45 57.48 -44.20
N THR A 32 -24.84 57.62 -43.07
CA THR A 32 -24.29 58.91 -42.63
C THR A 32 -23.15 58.69 -41.63
N SER A 33 -22.06 59.23 -42.01
CA SER A 33 -20.80 59.41 -41.32
C SER A 33 -20.95 60.14 -39.97
N LEU A 34 -20.31 59.64 -38.94
CA LEU A 34 -19.78 60.53 -37.91
C LEU A 34 -18.50 59.99 -37.31
N ARG A 35 -17.55 60.88 -37.27
CA ARG A 35 -16.16 60.79 -36.91
C ARG A 35 -15.91 60.16 -35.52
N ALA A 36 -14.94 59.36 -35.53
CA ALA A 36 -13.87 59.19 -34.53
C ALA A 36 -14.03 59.85 -33.14
N MET A 37 -14.06 59.04 -32.12
CA MET A 37 -13.47 59.39 -30.85
C MET A 37 -12.79 58.14 -30.33
N LEU A 38 -11.49 58.07 -30.57
CA LEU A 38 -10.57 57.10 -30.01
C LEU A 38 -10.49 57.33 -28.48
N LEU A 39 -11.25 56.62 -27.69
CA LEU A 39 -10.94 56.43 -26.29
C LEU A 39 -10.17 55.11 -26.15
N GLY A 40 -8.87 55.26 -26.01
CA GLY A 40 -7.98 54.16 -25.65
C GLY A 40 -8.36 53.63 -24.25
N VAL A 41 -9.07 52.53 -24.22
CA VAL A 41 -9.19 51.72 -23.04
C VAL A 41 -7.94 50.83 -22.99
N THR A 42 -6.92 51.29 -22.29
CA THR A 42 -5.76 50.49 -21.94
C THR A 42 -6.25 49.44 -20.93
N ILE A 43 -6.57 48.23 -21.42
CA ILE A 43 -6.80 47.09 -20.59
C ILE A 43 -5.43 46.70 -20.00
N VAL A 44 -5.15 47.20 -18.80
CA VAL A 44 -4.07 46.68 -17.95
C VAL A 44 -4.52 45.27 -17.52
N MET A 45 -4.11 44.30 -18.31
CA MET A 45 -4.17 42.90 -17.86
C MET A 45 -3.26 42.77 -16.65
N LEU A 46 -3.86 42.93 -15.48
CA LEU A 46 -3.24 42.54 -14.21
C LEU A 46 -3.11 41.00 -14.28
N ALA A 47 -1.97 40.53 -14.75
CA ALA A 47 -1.58 39.14 -14.64
C ALA A 47 -1.42 38.83 -13.14
N VAL A 48 -2.55 38.55 -12.49
CA VAL A 48 -2.53 37.86 -11.17
C VAL A 48 -1.97 36.48 -11.46
N GLY A 49 -0.65 36.36 -11.35
CA GLY A 49 0.01 35.08 -11.35
C GLY A 49 -0.59 34.24 -10.25
N LEU A 50 -1.52 33.35 -10.63
CA LEU A 50 -1.91 32.23 -9.78
C LEU A 50 -0.67 31.38 -9.55
N THR A 51 0.15 31.78 -8.57
CA THR A 51 1.16 30.89 -8.02
C THR A 51 0.39 29.78 -7.33
N THR A 52 0.11 28.71 -8.09
CA THR A 52 -0.28 27.43 -7.47
C THR A 52 0.80 27.12 -6.43
N PRO A 53 0.44 26.90 -5.17
CA PRO A 53 1.43 26.49 -4.20
C PRO A 53 2.03 25.20 -4.76
N ARG A 54 3.30 25.28 -5.17
CA ARG A 54 4.09 24.10 -5.51
C ARG A 54 4.14 23.29 -4.22
N GLN A 55 3.37 22.24 -4.16
CA GLN A 55 3.42 21.28 -3.08
C GLN A 55 4.88 20.86 -2.98
N ALA A 56 5.55 21.27 -1.91
CA ALA A 56 6.95 20.96 -1.71
C ALA A 56 7.05 19.44 -1.82
N ALA A 57 7.79 18.97 -2.82
CA ALA A 57 8.12 17.56 -2.92
C ALA A 57 8.86 17.23 -1.61
N GLY A 58 8.19 16.53 -0.71
CA GLY A 58 8.79 16.15 0.57
C GLY A 58 10.09 15.39 0.31
N GLY A 59 11.06 15.54 1.18
CA GLY A 59 12.31 14.80 1.12
C GLY A 59 12.06 13.28 1.19
N SER A 60 13.07 12.51 0.88
CA SER A 60 13.03 11.05 1.00
C SER A 60 14.25 10.53 1.74
N ILE A 61 14.09 9.35 2.33
CA ILE A 61 15.21 8.57 2.89
C ILE A 61 15.34 7.32 2.05
N LYS A 62 16.51 7.14 1.45
CA LYS A 62 16.91 5.89 0.77
C LYS A 62 18.00 5.22 1.56
N GLY A 63 17.88 3.93 1.78
CA GLY A 63 18.90 3.26 2.57
C GLY A 63 18.95 1.77 2.36
N THR A 64 19.89 1.18 3.08
CA THR A 64 20.06 -0.27 3.13
C THR A 64 20.16 -0.71 4.58
N VAL A 65 19.45 -1.76 4.94
CA VAL A 65 19.59 -2.45 6.23
C VAL A 65 20.55 -3.59 6.03
N VAL A 66 21.63 -3.61 6.80
CA VAL A 66 22.68 -4.62 6.68
C VAL A 66 22.95 -5.34 8.01
N LEU A 67 23.37 -6.59 7.93
CA LEU A 67 23.81 -7.34 9.08
C LEU A 67 25.24 -6.91 9.48
N LYS A 68 25.40 -6.53 10.75
CA LYS A 68 26.72 -6.26 11.33
C LYS A 68 27.23 -7.48 12.06
N GLY A 69 28.37 -8.00 11.61
CA GLY A 69 29.00 -9.20 12.14
C GLY A 69 28.77 -10.42 11.24
N ALA A 70 29.14 -11.58 11.75
CA ALA A 70 29.00 -12.83 11.00
C ALA A 70 27.55 -13.24 10.85
N SER A 71 27.17 -13.67 9.66
CA SER A 71 25.84 -14.24 9.45
C SER A 71 25.72 -15.53 10.28
N PRO A 72 24.67 -15.65 11.12
CA PRO A 72 24.48 -16.86 11.88
C PRO A 72 24.19 -18.05 10.97
N GLU A 73 24.65 -19.22 11.34
CA GLU A 73 24.32 -20.45 10.63
C GLU A 73 22.81 -20.69 10.72
N LEU A 74 22.17 -20.84 9.56
CA LEU A 74 20.75 -21.13 9.45
C LEU A 74 20.56 -22.64 9.30
N ARG A 75 20.11 -23.30 10.36
CA ARG A 75 19.79 -24.72 10.31
C ARG A 75 18.44 -24.94 9.65
N LYS A 76 18.39 -25.90 8.72
CA LYS A 76 17.13 -26.29 8.11
C LYS A 76 16.12 -26.77 9.16
N LEU A 77 14.86 -26.45 8.94
CA LEU A 77 13.74 -26.84 9.80
C LEU A 77 13.28 -28.24 9.39
N ALA A 78 13.27 -29.17 10.30
CA ALA A 78 12.74 -30.51 10.04
C ALA A 78 11.21 -30.44 9.88
N VAL A 79 10.69 -31.00 8.80
CA VAL A 79 9.27 -31.20 8.59
C VAL A 79 8.88 -32.55 9.18
N THR A 80 8.05 -32.53 10.22
CA THR A 80 7.70 -33.73 11.01
C THR A 80 6.38 -34.37 10.63
N ILE A 81 5.53 -33.66 9.85
CA ILE A 81 4.21 -34.09 9.39
C ILE A 81 3.98 -33.63 7.97
N ASP A 82 3.11 -34.29 7.23
CA ASP A 82 2.69 -33.94 5.86
C ASP A 82 3.85 -33.78 4.86
N GLN A 83 4.90 -34.56 5.04
CA GLN A 83 6.12 -34.50 4.21
C GLN A 83 5.84 -34.72 2.71
N TYR A 84 4.75 -35.40 2.32
CA TYR A 84 4.38 -35.64 0.93
C TYR A 84 3.96 -34.37 0.18
N VAL A 85 3.55 -33.30 0.91
CA VAL A 85 3.28 -31.96 0.35
C VAL A 85 4.35 -30.97 0.75
N CYS A 86 4.73 -30.95 2.04
CA CYS A 86 5.63 -29.96 2.61
C CYS A 86 7.13 -30.26 2.33
N GLY A 87 7.48 -31.47 1.86
CA GLY A 87 8.86 -31.90 1.77
C GLY A 87 9.43 -32.36 3.11
N LYS A 88 10.69 -32.74 3.16
CA LYS A 88 11.34 -33.27 4.39
C LYS A 88 11.91 -32.18 5.28
N GLU A 89 12.25 -31.04 4.70
CA GLU A 89 12.90 -29.93 5.38
C GLU A 89 12.55 -28.60 4.73
N LYS A 90 12.65 -27.49 5.49
CA LYS A 90 12.47 -26.11 5.01
C LYS A 90 13.68 -25.26 5.32
N ASN A 91 13.99 -24.33 4.45
CA ASN A 91 14.95 -23.28 4.78
C ASN A 91 14.29 -22.31 5.77
N PRO A 92 14.94 -21.94 6.87
CA PRO A 92 14.43 -20.89 7.73
C PRO A 92 14.48 -19.56 6.97
N GLU A 93 13.36 -18.83 6.97
CA GLU A 93 13.26 -17.49 6.38
C GLU A 93 13.23 -16.39 7.46
N ASP A 94 13.56 -16.75 8.68
CA ASP A 94 13.57 -15.86 9.84
C ASP A 94 14.74 -14.84 9.80
N LEU A 95 15.76 -15.08 8.97
CA LEU A 95 16.80 -14.12 8.62
C LEU A 95 17.38 -14.46 7.25
N VAL A 96 17.07 -13.65 6.26
CA VAL A 96 17.61 -13.79 4.91
C VAL A 96 18.58 -12.64 4.64
N VAL A 97 19.84 -12.97 4.42
CA VAL A 97 20.92 -12.01 4.20
C VAL A 97 21.49 -12.21 2.80
N SER A 98 21.60 -11.12 2.04
CA SER A 98 22.22 -11.13 0.72
C SER A 98 23.72 -11.34 0.81
N PRO A 99 24.42 -11.72 -0.29
CA PRO A 99 25.88 -11.82 -0.30
C PRO A 99 26.61 -10.52 0.10
N GLN A 100 25.95 -9.38 -0.08
CA GLN A 100 26.45 -8.05 0.29
C GLN A 100 26.06 -7.64 1.72
N GLY A 101 25.47 -8.54 2.50
CA GLY A 101 25.06 -8.30 3.87
C GLY A 101 23.68 -7.66 4.03
N GLY A 102 22.95 -7.35 2.95
CA GLY A 102 21.62 -6.75 3.02
C GLY A 102 20.58 -7.68 3.63
N ILE A 103 19.76 -7.18 4.54
CA ILE A 103 18.74 -7.96 5.25
C ILE A 103 17.39 -7.79 4.55
N ARG A 104 16.81 -8.90 4.06
CA ARG A 104 15.47 -8.94 3.48
C ARG A 104 14.40 -8.92 4.57
N SER A 105 13.26 -8.30 4.23
CA SER A 105 12.05 -8.27 5.07
C SER A 105 12.26 -7.66 6.46
N ALA A 106 13.22 -6.74 6.61
CA ALA A 106 13.27 -5.85 7.74
C ALA A 106 12.23 -4.72 7.56
N VAL A 107 11.54 -4.34 8.62
CA VAL A 107 10.56 -3.25 8.63
C VAL A 107 11.25 -1.99 9.10
N VAL A 108 11.23 -0.94 8.27
CA VAL A 108 11.82 0.37 8.57
C VAL A 108 10.70 1.38 8.68
N TRP A 109 10.70 2.22 9.72
CA TRP A 109 9.69 3.27 9.89
C TRP A 109 10.21 4.49 10.63
N ILE A 110 9.48 5.60 10.48
CA ILE A 110 9.70 6.81 11.26
C ILE A 110 8.93 6.68 12.59
N GLU A 111 9.64 6.84 13.72
CA GLU A 111 8.98 6.96 15.01
C GLU A 111 8.34 8.35 15.13
N LYS A 112 7.04 8.45 15.32
CA LYS A 112 6.30 9.71 15.47
C LYS A 112 6.52 10.71 14.32
N PRO A 113 6.09 10.39 13.10
CA PRO A 113 6.18 11.34 11.98
C PRO A 113 5.25 12.53 12.20
N PRO A 114 5.53 13.68 11.55
CA PRO A 114 4.64 14.84 11.64
C PRO A 114 3.28 14.52 10.98
N VAL A 115 2.19 14.97 11.60
CA VAL A 115 0.81 14.72 11.17
C VAL A 115 0.50 15.33 9.79
N THR A 116 1.26 16.37 9.39
CA THR A 116 1.07 17.12 8.13
C THR A 116 1.81 16.54 6.94
N ALA A 117 2.56 15.46 7.13
CA ALA A 117 3.35 14.90 6.05
C ALA A 117 2.44 14.15 5.05
N ALA A 118 2.41 14.63 3.81
CA ALA A 118 1.73 13.96 2.72
C ALA A 118 2.63 12.81 2.22
N SER A 119 2.23 11.59 2.51
CA SER A 119 2.86 10.40 1.96
C SER A 119 1.83 9.54 1.26
N GLU A 120 2.31 8.71 0.36
CA GLU A 120 1.48 7.70 -0.30
C GLU A 120 0.87 6.77 0.77
N ALA A 121 -0.45 6.60 0.72
CA ALA A 121 -1.14 5.76 1.69
C ALA A 121 -0.67 4.30 1.58
N LEU A 122 -0.44 3.68 2.72
CA LEU A 122 -0.19 2.24 2.75
C LEU A 122 -1.43 1.45 2.35
N PRO A 123 -1.27 0.23 1.82
CA PRO A 123 -2.39 -0.61 1.43
C PRO A 123 -3.35 -0.83 2.60
N SER A 124 -4.64 -0.59 2.37
CA SER A 124 -5.71 -0.98 3.31
C SER A 124 -6.08 -2.46 3.20
N THR A 125 -5.59 -3.13 2.16
CA THR A 125 -5.77 -4.56 1.92
C THR A 125 -4.50 -5.12 1.33
N THR A 126 -4.03 -6.23 1.87
CA THR A 126 -2.92 -7.02 1.33
C THR A 126 -3.20 -8.50 1.56
N SER A 127 -2.36 -9.39 1.06
CA SER A 127 -2.55 -10.82 1.22
C SER A 127 -1.30 -11.53 1.75
N MET A 128 -1.54 -12.64 2.43
CA MET A 128 -0.52 -13.58 2.87
C MET A 128 -1.01 -15.00 2.55
N ASP A 129 -0.25 -15.75 1.77
CA ASP A 129 -0.62 -17.09 1.33
C ASP A 129 0.11 -18.16 2.15
N GLN A 130 -0.57 -19.25 2.42
CA GLN A 130 0.03 -20.49 2.89
C GLN A 130 0.34 -21.34 1.66
N LYS A 131 1.59 -21.30 1.25
CA LYS A 131 2.10 -21.94 0.06
C LYS A 131 3.40 -22.66 0.36
N GLU A 132 3.52 -23.88 -0.15
CA GLU A 132 4.66 -24.75 0.15
C GLU A 132 4.89 -24.95 1.66
N CYS A 133 3.80 -24.95 2.44
CA CYS A 133 3.81 -25.03 3.89
C CYS A 133 4.65 -23.94 4.57
N MET A 134 4.58 -22.73 4.04
CA MET A 134 5.16 -21.50 4.57
C MET A 134 4.16 -20.35 4.42
N PHE A 135 4.28 -19.31 5.24
CA PHE A 135 3.57 -18.05 5.00
C PHE A 135 4.35 -17.18 3.99
N SER A 136 3.72 -16.80 2.88
CA SER A 136 4.32 -16.03 1.79
C SER A 136 3.43 -14.87 1.34
N PRO A 137 3.92 -13.61 1.33
CA PRO A 137 5.20 -13.18 1.89
C PRO A 137 5.25 -13.37 3.41
N ARG A 138 6.44 -13.55 3.95
CA ARG A 138 6.64 -13.79 5.40
C ARG A 138 6.24 -12.62 6.28
N VAL A 139 6.44 -11.40 5.77
CA VAL A 139 6.07 -10.14 6.44
C VAL A 139 5.20 -9.33 5.51
N VAL A 140 4.07 -8.84 6.00
CA VAL A 140 3.17 -7.92 5.30
C VAL A 140 2.93 -6.68 6.15
N ILE A 141 2.74 -5.53 5.48
CA ILE A 141 2.38 -4.27 6.13
C ILE A 141 0.96 -3.89 5.70
N VAL A 142 0.14 -3.43 6.63
CA VAL A 142 -1.21 -2.94 6.39
C VAL A 142 -1.50 -1.74 7.29
N SER A 143 -2.31 -0.79 6.81
CA SER A 143 -2.78 0.34 7.63
C SER A 143 -3.69 -0.13 8.77
N ALA A 144 -3.69 0.57 9.90
CA ALA A 144 -4.70 0.40 10.93
C ALA A 144 -6.12 0.62 10.36
N GLY A 145 -7.06 -0.25 10.70
CA GLY A 145 -8.38 -0.32 10.08
C GLY A 145 -8.41 -1.14 8.78
N GLY A 146 -7.26 -1.56 8.27
CA GLY A 146 -7.14 -2.38 7.07
C GLY A 146 -7.33 -3.88 7.35
N ARG A 147 -7.15 -4.68 6.30
CA ARG A 147 -7.39 -6.13 6.35
C ARG A 147 -6.33 -6.91 5.59
N ILE A 148 -6.15 -8.15 6.02
CA ILE A 148 -5.32 -9.15 5.34
C ILE A 148 -6.21 -10.26 4.82
N ASP A 149 -6.06 -10.59 3.55
CA ASP A 149 -6.62 -11.79 2.96
C ASP A 149 -5.61 -12.94 3.10
N PHE A 150 -5.87 -13.85 4.03
CA PHE A 150 -5.09 -15.05 4.16
C PHE A 150 -5.57 -16.09 3.17
N LEU A 151 -4.67 -16.57 2.33
CA LEU A 151 -4.93 -17.59 1.31
C LEU A 151 -4.36 -18.94 1.77
N ASN A 152 -4.87 -20.04 1.22
CA ASN A 152 -4.29 -21.37 1.35
C ASN A 152 -4.20 -22.03 -0.03
N SER A 153 -3.04 -21.92 -0.67
CA SER A 153 -2.75 -22.52 -1.97
C SER A 153 -2.24 -23.96 -1.88
N ASP A 154 -1.93 -24.45 -0.69
CA ASP A 154 -1.50 -25.83 -0.48
C ASP A 154 -2.65 -26.82 -0.59
N ARG A 155 -2.29 -28.09 -0.82
CA ARG A 155 -3.26 -29.21 -0.86
C ARG A 155 -3.54 -29.82 0.51
N LEU A 156 -3.31 -29.01 1.56
CA LEU A 156 -3.44 -29.40 2.97
C LEU A 156 -4.37 -28.47 3.73
N LEU A 157 -4.79 -28.95 4.88
CA LEU A 157 -5.41 -28.14 5.90
C LEU A 157 -4.31 -27.39 6.65
N HIS A 158 -4.48 -26.09 6.78
CA HIS A 158 -3.69 -25.24 7.67
C HIS A 158 -4.59 -24.58 8.70
N ASN A 159 -4.02 -23.84 9.64
CA ASN A 159 -4.75 -22.89 10.42
C ASN A 159 -3.99 -21.55 10.54
N LEU A 160 -4.72 -20.54 10.93
CA LEU A 160 -4.21 -19.21 11.24
C LEU A 160 -4.39 -19.01 12.74
N HIS A 161 -3.30 -18.93 13.48
CA HIS A 161 -3.33 -18.69 14.91
C HIS A 161 -2.50 -17.48 15.28
N SER A 162 -3.08 -16.58 16.06
CA SER A 162 -2.39 -15.41 16.58
C SER A 162 -3.01 -14.96 17.90
N THR A 163 -2.15 -14.52 18.82
CA THR A 163 -2.51 -13.94 20.11
C THR A 163 -1.86 -12.56 20.23
N PRO A 164 -2.36 -11.54 19.48
CA PRO A 164 -1.87 -10.18 19.57
C PRO A 164 -2.22 -9.54 20.92
N ASN A 165 -1.55 -8.43 21.27
CA ASN A 165 -1.83 -7.70 22.50
C ASN A 165 -2.91 -6.64 22.33
N ALA A 166 -2.89 -5.93 21.18
CA ALA A 166 -3.78 -4.80 20.92
C ALA A 166 -4.94 -5.14 19.97
N ASN A 167 -4.81 -6.19 19.18
CA ASN A 167 -5.84 -6.64 18.24
C ASN A 167 -6.54 -7.92 18.77
N PRO A 168 -7.77 -8.25 18.30
CA PRO A 168 -8.44 -9.47 18.70
C PRO A 168 -7.63 -10.74 18.35
N PRO A 169 -7.50 -11.72 19.24
CA PRO A 169 -6.88 -12.99 18.94
C PRO A 169 -7.75 -13.81 17.98
N PHE A 170 -7.11 -14.68 17.22
CA PHE A 170 -7.80 -15.61 16.33
C PHE A 170 -7.10 -16.96 16.25
N ASN A 171 -7.93 -17.99 16.07
CA ASN A 171 -7.50 -19.33 15.67
C ASN A 171 -8.55 -19.86 14.69
N ARG A 172 -8.18 -20.00 13.41
CA ARG A 172 -9.07 -20.32 12.31
C ARG A 172 -8.51 -21.46 11.46
N THR A 173 -9.24 -22.53 11.38
CA THR A 173 -8.94 -23.61 10.44
C THR A 173 -9.17 -23.16 9.00
N GLN A 174 -8.22 -23.41 8.12
CA GLN A 174 -8.25 -22.96 6.73
C GLN A 174 -8.02 -24.14 5.75
N PRO A 175 -9.09 -24.69 5.17
CA PRO A 175 -8.99 -25.68 4.10
C PRO A 175 -8.37 -25.07 2.83
N LYS A 176 -7.84 -25.94 1.96
CA LYS A 176 -7.33 -25.58 0.62
C LYS A 176 -8.29 -24.65 -0.14
N GLY A 177 -7.75 -23.60 -0.75
CA GLY A 177 -8.46 -22.65 -1.60
C GLY A 177 -9.40 -21.70 -0.86
N ARG A 178 -9.54 -21.82 0.48
CA ARG A 178 -10.33 -20.87 1.27
C ARG A 178 -9.54 -19.61 1.56
N THR A 179 -10.16 -18.46 1.33
CA THR A 179 -9.66 -17.17 1.82
C THR A 179 -10.31 -16.87 3.17
N ILE A 180 -9.51 -16.41 4.12
CA ILE A 180 -9.96 -15.87 5.41
C ILE A 180 -9.48 -14.44 5.52
N THR A 181 -10.41 -13.50 5.59
CA THR A 181 -10.11 -12.07 5.76
C THR A 181 -10.13 -11.71 7.23
N ILE A 182 -9.08 -11.06 7.72
CA ILE A 182 -8.97 -10.59 9.10
C ILE A 182 -8.64 -9.09 9.07
N SER A 183 -9.40 -8.29 9.84
CA SER A 183 -9.17 -6.86 10.01
C SER A 183 -8.35 -6.56 11.24
N PHE A 184 -7.49 -5.55 11.17
CA PHE A 184 -6.60 -5.13 12.23
C PHE A 184 -6.80 -3.64 12.52
N SER A 185 -7.25 -3.29 13.71
CA SER A 185 -7.64 -1.92 14.07
C SER A 185 -6.54 -1.12 14.76
N HIS A 186 -5.59 -1.80 15.38
CA HIS A 186 -4.57 -1.15 16.21
C HIS A 186 -3.16 -1.44 15.72
N PRO A 187 -2.25 -0.42 15.73
CA PRO A 187 -0.85 -0.61 15.35
C PRO A 187 -0.16 -1.65 16.23
N GLU A 188 0.43 -2.67 15.58
CA GLU A 188 1.11 -3.76 16.27
C GLU A 188 1.92 -4.59 15.28
N ILE A 189 2.99 -5.25 15.75
CA ILE A 189 3.71 -6.29 15.00
C ILE A 189 3.20 -7.65 15.50
N ILE A 190 2.42 -8.31 14.69
CA ILE A 190 1.64 -9.49 15.05
C ILE A 190 2.25 -10.74 14.43
N ARG A 191 2.54 -11.74 15.25
CA ARG A 191 2.98 -13.05 14.79
C ARG A 191 1.78 -13.92 14.43
N VAL A 192 1.82 -14.52 13.24
CA VAL A 192 0.86 -15.53 12.78
C VAL A 192 1.56 -16.87 12.66
N THR A 193 0.95 -17.94 13.16
CA THR A 193 1.47 -19.30 13.16
C THR A 193 0.45 -20.28 12.63
N CYS A 194 0.90 -21.50 12.32
CA CYS A 194 0.05 -22.65 12.09
C CYS A 194 0.30 -23.68 13.19
N ASP A 195 -0.77 -24.11 13.92
CA ASP A 195 -0.65 -25.09 15.00
C ASP A 195 -0.36 -26.50 14.48
N LEU A 196 -0.75 -26.79 13.22
CA LEU A 196 -0.50 -28.07 12.58
C LEU A 196 0.95 -28.21 12.11
N HIS A 197 1.57 -27.10 11.71
CA HIS A 197 2.91 -27.06 11.12
C HIS A 197 3.79 -26.06 11.88
N SER A 198 4.43 -26.52 12.94
CA SER A 198 5.15 -25.69 13.94
C SER A 198 6.27 -24.80 13.34
N TRP A 199 6.75 -25.11 12.15
CA TRP A 199 7.75 -24.31 11.42
C TRP A 199 7.13 -23.11 10.67
N MET A 200 5.80 -23.12 10.43
CA MET A 200 5.12 -22.03 9.71
C MET A 200 4.94 -20.80 10.61
N ARG A 201 5.57 -19.70 10.20
CA ARG A 201 5.48 -18.41 10.89
C ARG A 201 5.46 -17.28 9.87
N GLY A 202 4.61 -16.29 10.12
CA GLY A 202 4.52 -15.04 9.38
C GLY A 202 4.29 -13.86 10.32
N TRP A 203 4.35 -12.65 9.78
CA TRP A 203 4.19 -11.42 10.53
C TRP A 203 3.30 -10.43 9.81
N VAL A 204 2.37 -9.85 10.53
CA VAL A 204 1.53 -8.73 10.08
C VAL A 204 1.97 -7.50 10.85
N VAL A 205 2.38 -6.46 10.11
CA VAL A 205 2.75 -5.16 10.67
C VAL A 205 1.61 -4.19 10.41
N VAL A 206 0.88 -3.85 11.46
CA VAL A 206 -0.21 -2.87 11.41
C VAL A 206 0.33 -1.51 11.76
N THR A 207 0.10 -0.52 10.90
CA THR A 207 0.71 0.82 11.01
C THR A 207 -0.36 1.90 11.10
N GLU A 208 -0.06 2.99 11.81
CA GLU A 208 -0.95 4.15 11.94
C GLU A 208 -0.61 5.31 10.98
N HIS A 209 0.50 5.21 10.28
CA HIS A 209 0.99 6.23 9.34
C HIS A 209 1.72 5.58 8.16
N PRO A 210 1.87 6.27 7.02
CA PRO A 210 2.41 5.67 5.79
C PRO A 210 3.94 5.58 5.74
N PHE A 211 4.67 6.11 6.73
CA PHE A 211 6.15 6.13 6.72
C PHE A 211 6.74 4.82 7.22
N TYR A 212 6.38 3.73 6.51
CA TYR A 212 6.89 2.38 6.70
C TYR A 212 7.39 1.83 5.36
N ALA A 213 8.46 1.05 5.40
CA ALA A 213 8.98 0.32 4.27
C ALA A 213 9.40 -1.08 4.69
N LEU A 214 9.30 -2.03 3.75
CA LEU A 214 9.85 -3.38 3.88
C LEU A 214 11.09 -3.46 3.01
N THR A 215 12.20 -3.94 3.55
CA THR A 215 13.42 -4.09 2.77
C THR A 215 13.29 -5.21 1.74
N ASP A 216 13.86 -4.98 0.57
CA ASP A 216 13.94 -5.95 -0.52
C ASP A 216 15.04 -7.01 -0.29
N GLY A 217 15.31 -7.85 -1.30
CA GLY A 217 16.34 -8.90 -1.24
C GLY A 217 17.76 -8.39 -1.07
N ALA A 218 18.04 -7.13 -1.40
CA ALA A 218 19.32 -6.46 -1.21
C ALA A 218 19.40 -5.69 0.11
N GLY A 219 18.32 -5.67 0.89
CA GLY A 219 18.17 -4.88 2.11
C GLY A 219 17.80 -3.42 1.85
N ALA A 220 17.50 -3.04 0.60
CA ALA A 220 17.19 -1.67 0.25
C ALA A 220 15.76 -1.26 0.64
N PHE A 221 15.58 0.00 1.02
CA PHE A 221 14.30 0.61 1.34
C PHE A 221 14.24 2.07 0.91
N GLU A 222 13.02 2.61 0.81
CA GLU A 222 12.77 4.02 0.57
C GLU A 222 11.55 4.49 1.37
N LEU A 223 11.68 5.65 2.05
CA LEU A 223 10.60 6.39 2.68
C LEU A 223 10.47 7.75 2.00
N ARG A 224 9.29 8.08 1.47
CA ARG A 224 9.04 9.28 0.67
C ARG A 224 8.09 10.25 1.37
N GLY A 225 8.10 11.51 0.93
CA GLY A 225 7.14 12.51 1.36
C GLY A 225 7.37 13.04 2.78
N LEU A 226 8.60 12.92 3.29
CA LEU A 226 8.98 13.44 4.59
C LEU A 226 9.30 14.93 4.49
N PRO A 227 8.68 15.82 5.29
CA PRO A 227 9.14 17.18 5.41
C PRO A 227 10.61 17.24 5.87
N PRO A 228 11.33 18.32 5.52
CA PRO A 228 12.66 18.52 6.07
C PRO A 228 12.62 18.54 7.60
N GLY A 229 13.57 17.85 8.21
CA GLY A 229 13.59 17.76 9.67
C GLY A 229 14.50 16.66 10.22
N ARG A 230 14.52 16.55 11.53
CA ARG A 230 15.22 15.49 12.25
C ARG A 230 14.21 14.41 12.65
N TYR A 231 14.54 13.14 12.37
CA TYR A 231 13.68 12.00 12.61
C TYR A 231 14.41 10.87 13.30
N THR A 232 13.68 10.08 14.05
CA THR A 232 14.15 8.77 14.54
C THR A 232 13.64 7.69 13.63
N LEU A 233 14.54 7.02 12.90
CA LEU A 233 14.27 5.79 12.20
C LEU A 233 14.30 4.61 13.15
N LYS A 234 13.34 3.72 13.05
CA LYS A 234 13.35 2.40 13.68
C LYS A 234 13.43 1.30 12.62
N VAL A 235 14.14 0.24 12.94
CA VAL A 235 14.21 -0.97 12.12
C VAL A 235 13.92 -2.15 13.00
N TRP A 236 12.98 -2.99 12.58
CA TRP A 236 12.68 -4.26 13.21
C TRP A 236 12.92 -5.42 12.26
N GLN A 237 13.51 -6.47 12.79
CA GLN A 237 13.64 -7.75 12.11
C GLN A 237 13.40 -8.87 13.13
N GLU A 238 12.63 -9.90 12.76
CA GLU A 238 12.08 -10.88 13.70
C GLU A 238 13.15 -11.61 14.57
N ARG A 239 14.34 -11.86 14.06
CA ARG A 239 15.42 -12.52 14.74
C ARG A 239 16.37 -11.55 15.44
N LEU A 240 16.57 -10.38 14.84
CA LEU A 240 17.55 -9.39 15.31
C LEU A 240 16.95 -8.35 16.27
N GLY A 241 15.61 -8.28 16.36
CA GLY A 241 14.91 -7.32 17.21
C GLY A 241 14.83 -5.93 16.58
N THR A 242 14.90 -4.89 17.41
CA THR A 242 14.71 -3.49 16.97
C THR A 242 15.97 -2.67 17.25
N ILE A 243 16.31 -1.79 16.31
CA ILE A 243 17.31 -0.72 16.47
C ILE A 243 16.66 0.63 16.15
N SER A 244 17.31 1.72 16.61
CA SER A 244 16.91 3.10 16.29
C SER A 244 18.11 3.91 15.82
N LYS A 245 17.90 4.88 14.91
CA LYS A 245 18.93 5.78 14.42
C LYS A 245 18.35 7.15 14.07
N GLU A 246 19.02 8.22 14.53
CA GLU A 246 18.66 9.58 14.13
C GLU A 246 19.09 9.86 12.69
N VAL A 247 18.26 10.60 11.95
CA VAL A 247 18.48 11.01 10.57
C VAL A 247 17.96 12.44 10.37
N VAL A 248 18.65 13.20 9.51
CA VAL A 248 18.21 14.53 9.08
C VAL A 248 17.80 14.44 7.61
N VAL A 249 16.57 14.84 7.32
CA VAL A 249 16.00 14.91 5.97
C VAL A 249 16.07 16.32 5.46
N GLY A 250 16.64 16.53 4.28
CA GLY A 250 16.69 17.79 3.56
C GLY A 250 15.54 17.96 2.55
N ASP A 251 15.53 19.10 1.85
CA ASP A 251 14.43 19.52 0.99
C ASP A 251 14.45 18.88 -0.42
N GLN A 252 15.62 18.53 -0.94
CA GLN A 252 15.77 18.29 -2.38
C GLN A 252 16.41 16.95 -2.75
N GLU A 253 17.35 16.46 -1.97
CA GLU A 253 18.07 15.22 -2.25
C GLU A 253 17.65 14.09 -1.31
N PRO A 254 17.55 12.86 -1.80
CA PRO A 254 17.34 11.71 -0.93
C PRO A 254 18.44 11.62 0.13
N THR A 255 18.04 11.56 1.39
CA THR A 255 19.00 11.27 2.47
C THR A 255 19.41 9.80 2.36
N ALA A 256 20.68 9.55 2.05
CA ALA A 256 21.24 8.20 1.98
C ALA A 256 21.69 7.70 3.35
N ILE A 257 21.33 6.45 3.73
CA ILE A 257 21.68 5.90 5.04
C ILE A 257 21.90 4.39 4.98
N THR A 258 22.88 3.93 5.75
CA THR A 258 23.06 2.51 6.06
C THR A 258 22.70 2.25 7.52
N LEU A 259 21.85 1.26 7.75
CA LEU A 259 21.34 0.85 9.06
C LEU A 259 21.93 -0.53 9.39
N GLU A 260 22.79 -0.58 10.37
CA GLU A 260 23.48 -1.83 10.78
C GLU A 260 22.71 -2.50 11.92
N MET A 261 22.23 -3.73 11.71
CA MET A 261 21.65 -4.56 12.75
C MET A 261 22.67 -5.56 13.26
N PRO A 262 22.99 -5.58 14.57
CA PRO A 262 23.96 -6.52 15.11
C PRO A 262 23.44 -7.95 15.04
N ALA A 263 24.30 -8.88 14.65
CA ALA A 263 24.04 -10.31 14.79
C ALA A 263 23.81 -10.67 16.26
N ARG A 264 22.81 -11.51 16.53
CA ARG A 264 22.45 -12.01 17.87
C ARG A 264 22.55 -13.53 17.95
#